data_e989645cf87cc27cf54af8b6c8b1e0f3
#
_entry.id   e989645cf87cc27cf54af8b6c8b1e0f3
#
_cell.length_a   1.000
_cell.length_b   1.000
_cell.length_c   1.000
_cell.angle_alpha   90.00
_cell.angle_beta   90.00
_cell.angle_gamma   90.00
#
_symmetry.space_group_name_H-M   'P 1'
#
loop_
_entity.id
_entity.type
_entity.pdbx_description
1 polymer ?
#
loop_
_entity_poly.entity_id
_entity_poly.type
_entity_poly.pdbx_seq_one_letter_code
_entity_poly.pdbx_strand_id
1 'polypeptide(L)'
;MSKFDKIAVLNKIGSTGMVPVFYHKDAEVAKKVVKACYDGGVRAFEFTNRGDFAHEVFAEVVKFAAKECPEMAMGVGSIVDPATAALYLQLGACFVV
;
A
#
# COMPACT_ATOMS: atom_id res chain seq x y z
N MET A 1 5.72 10.52 2.12
CA MET A 1 6.96 9.75 1.93
C MET A 1 6.85 8.40 2.63
N SER A 2 7.72 7.47 2.28
CA SER A 2 7.68 6.11 2.80
C SER A 2 7.87 6.08 4.31
N LYS A 3 6.99 5.37 5.01
CA LYS A 3 7.05 5.20 6.46
C LYS A 3 8.10 4.17 6.89
N PHE A 4 8.31 3.14 6.06
CA PHE A 4 9.25 2.06 6.34
C PHE A 4 10.33 2.01 5.27
N ASP A 5 11.58 1.77 5.69
CA ASP A 5 12.70 1.62 4.76
C ASP A 5 12.73 0.21 4.13
N LYS A 6 13.67 0.01 3.22
CA LYS A 6 13.79 -1.25 2.47
C LYS A 6 13.92 -2.47 3.40
N ILE A 7 14.75 -2.38 4.41
CA ILE A 7 14.99 -3.52 5.31
C ILE A 7 13.74 -3.83 6.13
N ALA A 8 13.06 -2.79 6.63
CA ALA A 8 11.82 -2.98 7.37
C ALA A 8 10.74 -3.62 6.51
N VAL A 9 10.60 -3.20 5.26
CA VAL A 9 9.62 -3.79 4.32
C VAL A 9 9.94 -5.26 4.06
N LEU A 10 11.21 -5.58 3.75
CA LEU A 10 11.62 -6.95 3.50
C LEU A 10 11.38 -7.86 4.71
N ASN A 11 11.65 -7.36 5.91
CA ASN A 11 11.39 -8.11 7.13
C ASN A 11 9.89 -8.35 7.34
N LYS A 12 9.05 -7.37 7.07
CA LYS A 12 7.60 -7.52 7.16
C LYS A 12 7.09 -8.59 6.19
N ILE A 13 7.56 -8.56 4.95
CA ILE A 13 7.19 -9.55 3.94
C ILE A 13 7.67 -10.94 4.36
N GLY A 14 8.93 -11.05 4.78
CA GLY A 14 9.53 -12.32 5.17
C GLY A 14 8.85 -12.95 6.39
N SER A 15 8.49 -12.15 7.40
CA SER A 15 7.89 -12.66 8.62
C SER A 15 6.44 -13.08 8.45
N THR A 16 5.69 -12.47 7.54
CA THR A 16 4.27 -12.78 7.33
C THR A 16 4.04 -13.70 6.13
N GLY A 17 4.96 -13.72 5.17
CA GLY A 17 4.89 -14.60 4.00
C GLY A 17 3.79 -14.27 3.01
N MET A 18 3.19 -13.08 3.09
CA MET A 18 2.06 -12.71 2.24
C MET A 18 2.06 -11.23 1.92
N VAL A 19 1.78 -10.91 0.66
CA VAL A 19 1.52 -9.54 0.20
C VAL A 19 0.23 -9.59 -0.64
N PRO A 20 -0.92 -9.25 -0.08
CA PRO A 20 -2.15 -9.15 -0.87
C PRO A 20 -2.03 -8.06 -1.93
N VAL A 21 -2.61 -8.32 -3.09
CA VAL A 21 -2.65 -7.39 -4.21
C VAL A 21 -4.10 -7.03 -4.46
N PHE A 22 -4.43 -5.76 -4.43
CA PHE A 22 -5.83 -5.34 -4.48
C PHE A 22 -5.98 -3.94 -5.06
N TYR A 23 -7.10 -3.73 -5.74
CA TYR A 23 -7.54 -2.41 -6.18
C TYR A 23 -9.06 -2.30 -6.05
N HIS A 24 -9.54 -1.15 -5.62
CA HIS A 24 -10.94 -0.78 -5.73
C HIS A 24 -11.04 0.74 -5.93
N LYS A 25 -11.97 1.16 -6.76
CA LYS A 25 -12.16 2.59 -7.07
C LYS A 25 -12.74 3.39 -5.90
N ASP A 26 -13.43 2.72 -4.99
CA ASP A 26 -14.02 3.34 -3.81
C ASP A 26 -13.04 3.22 -2.64
N ALA A 27 -12.56 4.37 -2.16
CA ALA A 27 -11.59 4.41 -1.07
C ALA A 27 -12.14 3.78 0.22
N GLU A 28 -13.45 3.90 0.49
CA GLU A 28 -14.02 3.31 1.70
C GLU A 28 -13.99 1.78 1.66
N VAL A 29 -14.23 1.19 0.49
CA VAL A 29 -14.09 -0.26 0.30
C VAL A 29 -12.63 -0.68 0.48
N ALA A 30 -11.71 0.04 -0.15
CA ALA A 30 -10.28 -0.27 -0.04
C ALA A 30 -9.79 -0.18 1.41
N LYS A 31 -10.22 0.83 2.17
CA LYS A 31 -9.88 0.96 3.59
C LYS A 31 -10.34 -0.24 4.40
N LYS A 32 -11.55 -0.72 4.16
CA LYS A 32 -12.10 -1.89 4.86
C LYS A 32 -11.30 -3.16 4.55
N VAL A 33 -10.89 -3.34 3.29
CA VAL A 33 -10.10 -4.49 2.89
C VAL A 33 -8.72 -4.45 3.55
N VAL A 34 -8.05 -3.30 3.52
CA VAL A 34 -6.75 -3.13 4.16
C VAL A 34 -6.84 -3.41 5.67
N LYS A 35 -7.86 -2.88 6.33
CA LYS A 35 -8.08 -3.09 7.77
C LYS A 35 -8.32 -4.56 8.09
N ALA A 36 -9.15 -5.23 7.30
CA ALA A 36 -9.42 -6.66 7.49
C ALA A 36 -8.16 -7.50 7.34
N CYS A 37 -7.34 -7.20 6.33
CA CYS A 37 -6.04 -7.86 6.13
C CYS A 37 -5.11 -7.61 7.31
N TYR A 38 -5.04 -6.37 7.79
CA TYR A 38 -4.21 -5.99 8.92
C TYR A 38 -4.61 -6.76 10.18
N ASP A 39 -5.90 -6.80 10.46
CA ASP A 39 -6.43 -7.52 11.63
C ASP A 39 -6.14 -9.02 11.55
N GLY A 40 -6.04 -9.56 10.34
CA GLY A 40 -5.65 -10.95 10.10
C GLY A 40 -4.16 -11.23 10.14
N GLY A 41 -3.33 -10.21 10.36
CA GLY A 41 -1.88 -10.37 10.50
C GLY A 41 -1.04 -9.93 9.32
N VAL A 42 -1.64 -9.44 8.23
CA VAL A 42 -0.91 -8.93 7.06
C VAL A 42 -0.15 -7.66 7.44
N ARG A 43 1.13 -7.54 6.98
CA ARG A 43 1.98 -6.39 7.29
C ARG A 43 2.60 -5.73 6.06
N ALA A 44 2.30 -6.24 4.86
CA ALA A 44 2.66 -5.59 3.60
C ALA A 44 1.49 -5.78 2.63
N PHE A 45 1.10 -4.73 1.95
CA PHE A 45 -0.09 -4.71 1.10
C PHE A 45 0.23 -3.94 -0.18
N GLU A 46 -0.05 -4.54 -1.32
CA GLU A 46 0.16 -3.90 -2.62
C GLU A 46 -1.17 -3.43 -3.20
N PHE A 47 -1.35 -2.12 -3.27
CA PHE A 47 -2.45 -1.50 -3.99
C PHE A 47 -2.05 -1.36 -5.46
N THR A 48 -2.93 -1.69 -6.41
CA THR A 48 -2.53 -1.64 -7.81
C THR A 48 -2.98 -0.35 -8.50
N ASN A 49 -2.08 0.22 -9.29
CA ASN A 49 -2.33 1.39 -10.14
C ASN A 49 -3.10 0.95 -11.38
N ARG A 50 -4.38 0.64 -11.22
CA ARG A 50 -5.16 -0.03 -12.26
C ARG A 50 -6.24 0.83 -12.89
N GLY A 51 -6.86 1.70 -12.13
CA GLY A 51 -7.98 2.51 -12.62
C GLY A 51 -7.64 3.98 -12.70
N ASP A 52 -8.54 4.74 -13.32
CA ASP A 52 -8.43 6.19 -13.35
C ASP A 52 -8.43 6.74 -11.93
N PHE A 53 -7.54 7.70 -11.67
CA PHE A 53 -7.40 8.33 -10.36
C PHE A 53 -7.05 7.34 -9.22
N ALA A 54 -6.43 6.19 -9.55
CA ALA A 54 -6.00 5.23 -8.55
C ALA A 54 -5.08 5.86 -7.50
N HIS A 55 -4.24 6.81 -7.89
CA HIS A 55 -3.37 7.53 -6.97
C HIS A 55 -4.13 8.33 -5.91
N GLU A 56 -5.31 8.85 -6.23
CA GLU A 56 -6.15 9.56 -5.26
C GLU A 56 -6.72 8.59 -4.23
N VAL A 57 -7.17 7.42 -4.68
CA VAL A 57 -7.64 6.36 -3.77
C VAL A 57 -6.50 5.89 -2.88
N PHE A 58 -5.32 5.67 -3.46
CA PHE A 58 -4.13 5.27 -2.71
C PHE A 58 -3.78 6.29 -1.62
N ALA A 59 -3.84 7.57 -1.95
CA ALA A 59 -3.55 8.64 -0.97
C ALA A 59 -4.49 8.53 0.25
N GLU A 60 -5.77 8.32 0.02
CA GLU A 60 -6.75 8.16 1.09
C GLU A 60 -6.48 6.92 1.93
N VAL A 61 -6.17 5.80 1.27
CA VAL A 61 -5.88 4.53 1.95
C VAL A 61 -4.62 4.62 2.79
N VAL A 62 -3.58 5.28 2.29
CA VAL A 62 -2.32 5.47 3.04
C VAL A 62 -2.56 6.31 4.29
N LYS A 63 -3.33 7.38 4.19
CA LYS A 63 -3.67 8.22 5.35
C LYS A 63 -4.45 7.42 6.40
N PHE A 64 -5.40 6.63 5.95
CA PHE A 64 -6.16 5.73 6.83
C PHE A 64 -5.23 4.71 7.51
N ALA A 65 -4.37 4.04 6.72
CA ALA A 65 -3.48 3.01 7.25
C ALA A 65 -2.48 3.57 8.27
N ALA A 66 -2.03 4.81 8.10
CA ALA A 66 -1.13 5.44 9.05
C ALA A 66 -1.72 5.53 10.45
N LYS A 67 -3.04 5.66 10.55
CA LYS A 67 -3.76 5.74 11.84
C LYS A 67 -4.24 4.38 12.33
N GLU A 68 -4.88 3.62 11.45
CA GLU A 68 -5.60 2.41 11.82
C GLU A 68 -4.79 1.12 11.63
N CYS A 69 -3.75 1.18 10.81
CA CYS A 69 -2.90 0.03 10.50
C CYS A 69 -1.44 0.46 10.56
N PRO A 70 -0.95 0.92 11.74
CA PRO A 70 0.36 1.62 11.80
C PRO A 70 1.55 0.76 11.41
N GLU A 71 1.46 -0.57 11.47
CA GLU A 71 2.54 -1.46 11.10
C GLU A 71 2.43 -2.01 9.68
N MET A 72 1.43 -1.57 8.91
CA MET A 72 1.26 -2.00 7.53
C MET A 72 2.17 -1.21 6.60
N ALA A 73 3.03 -1.90 5.85
CA ALA A 73 3.78 -1.31 4.76
C ALA A 73 2.88 -1.28 3.52
N MET A 74 2.45 -0.09 3.13
CA MET A 74 1.63 0.10 1.93
C MET A 74 2.54 0.28 0.73
N GLY A 75 2.40 -0.59 -0.26
CA GLY A 75 3.11 -0.49 -1.53
C GLY A 75 2.14 -0.33 -2.69
N VAL A 76 2.70 -0.15 -3.87
CA VAL A 76 1.93 -0.01 -5.10
C VAL A 76 2.50 -0.87 -6.21
N GLY A 77 1.63 -1.44 -7.03
CA GLY A 77 2.02 -2.24 -8.19
C GLY A 77 1.39 -1.74 -9.47
N SER A 78 1.73 -2.41 -10.57
CA SER A 78 1.37 -2.00 -11.94
C SER A 78 2.00 -0.66 -12.29
N ILE A 79 3.24 -0.46 -11.90
CA ILE A 79 4.01 0.74 -12.16
C ILE A 79 4.98 0.44 -13.29
N VAL A 80 4.87 1.18 -14.38
CA VAL A 80 5.63 0.91 -15.60
C VAL A 80 6.61 2.02 -16.01
N ASP A 81 6.68 3.11 -15.23
CA ASP A 81 7.56 4.23 -15.53
C ASP A 81 8.03 4.94 -14.26
N PRO A 82 9.18 5.66 -14.34
CA PRO A 82 9.74 6.32 -13.16
C PRO A 82 8.89 7.47 -12.62
N ALA A 83 8.21 8.19 -13.50
CA ALA A 83 7.41 9.35 -13.08
C ALA A 83 6.23 8.90 -12.20
N THR A 84 5.56 7.82 -12.60
CA THR A 84 4.46 7.25 -11.82
C THR A 84 4.98 6.69 -10.50
N ALA A 85 6.15 6.03 -10.51
CA ALA A 85 6.77 5.55 -9.28
C ALA A 85 7.04 6.71 -8.32
N ALA A 86 7.58 7.82 -8.82
CA ALA A 86 7.87 9.00 -7.99
C ALA A 86 6.59 9.55 -7.36
N LEU A 87 5.50 9.61 -8.11
CA LEU A 87 4.20 10.06 -7.60
C LEU A 87 3.76 9.23 -6.39
N TYR A 88 3.78 7.91 -6.53
CA TYR A 88 3.34 7.02 -5.45
C TYR A 88 4.27 7.03 -4.25
N LEU A 89 5.58 7.18 -4.47
CA LEU A 89 6.53 7.32 -3.37
C LEU A 89 6.23 8.59 -2.56
N GLN A 90 5.91 9.69 -3.23
CA GLN A 90 5.51 10.93 -2.56
C GLN A 90 4.22 10.75 -1.75
N LEU A 91 3.30 9.92 -2.24
CA LEU A 91 2.06 9.63 -1.52
C LEU A 91 2.26 8.67 -0.35
N GLY A 92 3.44 8.08 -0.21
CA GLY A 92 3.76 7.24 0.94
C GLY A 92 3.95 5.76 0.64
N ALA A 93 4.06 5.36 -0.64
CA ALA A 93 4.35 3.96 -0.97
C ALA A 93 5.70 3.56 -0.38
N CYS A 94 5.75 2.42 0.29
CA CYS A 94 6.96 1.90 0.89
C CYS A 94 7.71 0.96 -0.05
N PHE A 95 7.04 0.46 -1.08
CA PHE A 95 7.66 -0.37 -2.12
C PHE A 95 6.85 -0.24 -3.41
N VAL A 96 7.51 -0.55 -4.52
CA VAL A 96 6.95 -0.42 -5.87
C VAL A 96 7.19 -1.71 -6.62
N VAL A 97 6.15 -2.17 -7.34
CA VAL A 97 6.21 -3.38 -8.17
C VAL A 97 5.86 -3.05 -9.63
#